data_50ae3f1ad6b719f566ee52079c32bf7e
#
_entry.id   50ae3f1ad6b719f566ee52079c32bf7e
#
_cell.length_a   1.000
_cell.length_b   1.000
_cell.length_c   1.000
_cell.angle_alpha   90.00
_cell.angle_beta   90.00
_cell.angle_gamma   90.00
#
_symmetry.space_group_name_H-M   'P 1'
#
loop_
_entity.id
_entity.type
_entity.pdbx_description
1 polymer ?
#
loop_
_entity_poly.entity_id
_entity_poly.type
_entity_poly.pdbx_seq_one_letter_code
_entity_poly.pdbx_strand_id
1 'polypeptide(L)'
;MSSKYNLDTENSITDEFYFKNRRKIMTSALALPLFYSSNLFSSARKNIPFVKDMDFSTNEQTNTIKQITSYNNFYELGSGKRDPMFNSDRLKTDEWTLTIDGLVEKPIILNADDLIKKYELEERIYRLRCVEAWSMVIPWMGFELRNIIRQ
;
A
#
# COMPACT_ATOMS: atom_id res chain seq x y z
N MET A 1 -3.05 -46.57 -23.76
CA MET A 1 -2.03 -45.50 -23.79
C MET A 1 -1.84 -45.02 -22.37
N SER A 2 -0.81 -45.52 -21.68
CA SER A 2 -0.53 -45.21 -20.28
C SER A 2 0.48 -44.05 -20.27
N SER A 3 0.06 -42.87 -19.80
CA SER A 3 0.95 -41.74 -19.59
C SER A 3 1.74 -41.98 -18.31
N LYS A 4 3.03 -42.25 -18.44
CA LYS A 4 3.95 -42.28 -17.31
C LYS A 4 4.25 -40.85 -16.88
N TYR A 5 3.72 -40.43 -15.74
CA TYR A 5 4.22 -39.28 -15.03
C TYR A 5 5.57 -39.65 -14.40
N ASN A 6 6.65 -39.17 -14.99
CA ASN A 6 7.94 -39.13 -14.30
C ASN A 6 7.90 -38.03 -13.28
N LEU A 7 7.72 -38.37 -12.02
CA LEU A 7 8.00 -37.50 -10.89
C LEU A 7 9.52 -37.53 -10.68
N ASP A 8 10.20 -36.49 -11.13
CA ASP A 8 11.56 -36.18 -10.69
C ASP A 8 11.53 -35.82 -9.21
N THR A 9 11.51 -36.84 -8.35
CA THR A 9 11.32 -36.71 -6.90
C THR A 9 12.62 -36.43 -6.15
N GLU A 10 13.78 -36.40 -6.82
CA GLU A 10 15.06 -36.20 -6.10
C GLU A 10 15.41 -34.75 -5.81
N ASN A 11 14.84 -33.76 -6.52
CA ASN A 11 15.15 -32.35 -6.29
C ASN A 11 14.13 -31.58 -5.44
N SER A 12 13.07 -32.22 -4.96
CA SER A 12 12.02 -31.54 -4.19
C SER A 12 12.04 -31.89 -2.68
N ILE A 13 12.91 -32.79 -2.26
CA ILE A 13 13.03 -33.20 -0.86
C ILE A 13 14.10 -32.36 -0.19
N THR A 14 13.72 -31.57 0.79
CA THR A 14 14.66 -30.82 1.62
C THR A 14 15.64 -31.79 2.29
N ASP A 15 16.95 -31.55 2.12
CA ASP A 15 18.00 -32.36 2.72
C ASP A 15 17.75 -32.57 4.22
N GLU A 16 17.90 -33.81 4.68
CA GLU A 16 17.66 -34.23 6.07
C GLU A 16 18.45 -33.38 7.09
N PHE A 17 19.62 -32.90 6.68
CA PHE A 17 20.45 -32.00 7.48
C PHE A 17 19.70 -30.73 7.84
N TYR A 18 19.03 -30.06 6.88
CA TYR A 18 18.26 -28.84 7.13
C TYR A 18 17.01 -29.12 7.96
N PHE A 19 16.37 -30.25 7.76
CA PHE A 19 15.22 -30.66 8.55
C PHE A 19 15.59 -30.91 10.00
N LYS A 20 16.64 -31.62 10.29
CA LYS A 20 17.13 -31.91 11.67
C LYS A 20 17.68 -30.68 12.37
N ASN A 21 18.29 -29.75 11.65
CA ASN A 21 18.91 -28.54 12.22
C ASN A 21 18.04 -27.28 12.11
N ARG A 22 16.78 -27.39 11.67
CA ARG A 22 15.89 -26.24 11.48
C ARG A 22 15.80 -25.31 12.69
N ARG A 23 15.79 -25.84 13.94
CA ARG A 23 15.78 -25.02 15.16
C ARG A 23 17.08 -24.23 15.33
N LYS A 24 18.24 -24.83 15.05
CA LYS A 24 19.54 -24.16 15.15
C LYS A 24 19.70 -23.08 14.06
N ILE A 25 19.20 -23.34 12.85
CA ILE A 25 19.20 -22.37 11.75
C ILE A 25 18.30 -21.18 12.09
N MET A 26 17.12 -21.44 12.68
CA MET A 26 16.20 -20.38 13.10
C MET A 26 16.77 -19.54 14.26
N THR A 27 17.47 -20.18 15.23
CA THR A 27 18.07 -19.46 16.36
C THR A 27 19.35 -18.70 15.98
N SER A 28 20.12 -19.16 15.01
CA SER A 28 21.30 -18.42 14.52
C SER A 28 20.92 -17.22 13.66
N ALA A 29 19.77 -17.23 12.97
CA ALA A 29 19.23 -16.06 12.29
C ALA A 29 18.75 -14.95 13.24
N LEU A 30 18.45 -15.28 14.51
CA LEU A 30 18.09 -14.34 15.56
C LEU A 30 19.29 -13.65 16.21
N ALA A 31 20.52 -14.11 15.97
CA ALA A 31 21.76 -13.61 16.59
C ALA A 31 22.50 -12.58 15.72
N LEU A 32 21.94 -12.15 14.59
CA LEU A 32 22.45 -10.99 13.85
C LEU A 32 22.01 -9.70 14.55
N PRO A 33 22.94 -8.75 14.75
CA PRO A 33 22.75 -7.65 15.69
C PRO A 33 21.61 -6.74 15.28
N LEU A 34 20.81 -6.36 16.27
CA LEU A 34 19.77 -5.33 16.29
C LEU A 34 20.25 -3.91 15.92
N PHE A 35 21.23 -3.77 15.04
CA PHE A 35 21.78 -2.50 14.57
C PHE A 35 21.35 -2.14 13.14
N TYR A 36 20.26 -2.69 12.63
CA TYR A 36 19.64 -2.08 11.47
C TYR A 36 18.66 -1.03 11.97
N SER A 37 19.21 0.17 12.05
CA SER A 37 18.51 1.38 12.45
C SER A 37 17.17 1.53 11.69
N SER A 38 16.14 1.77 12.46
CA SER A 38 14.76 2.06 12.11
C SER A 38 14.54 3.36 11.30
N ASN A 39 15.51 3.79 10.49
CA ASN A 39 15.46 5.06 9.74
C ASN A 39 15.04 4.94 8.26
N LEU A 40 14.59 3.75 7.81
CA LEU A 40 14.20 3.55 6.41
C LEU A 40 12.78 4.04 6.06
N PHE A 41 12.01 4.53 7.04
CA PHE A 41 10.65 5.01 6.80
C PHE A 41 10.46 6.52 6.98
N SER A 42 11.55 7.28 6.97
CA SER A 42 11.48 8.74 6.96
C SER A 42 11.61 9.29 5.54
N SER A 43 10.77 8.88 4.64
CA SER A 43 10.36 9.77 3.57
C SER A 43 9.63 10.92 4.26
N ALA A 44 10.16 12.14 4.10
CA ALA A 44 9.63 13.33 4.75
C ALA A 44 8.15 13.48 4.39
N ARG A 45 7.27 13.04 5.30
CA ARG A 45 5.82 13.27 5.16
C ARG A 45 5.64 14.77 5.17
N LYS A 46 5.28 15.34 4.04
CA LYS A 46 4.85 16.74 3.95
C LYS A 46 3.69 16.87 4.95
N ASN A 47 3.85 17.74 5.92
CA ASN A 47 2.76 18.05 6.85
C ASN A 47 1.74 18.90 6.08
N ILE A 48 0.75 18.24 5.49
CA ILE A 48 -0.29 18.88 4.69
C ILE A 48 -1.42 19.23 5.65
N PRO A 49 -1.82 20.50 5.77
CA PRO A 49 -2.93 20.89 6.64
C PRO A 49 -4.25 20.31 6.15
N PHE A 50 -5.09 19.86 7.06
CA PHE A 50 -6.43 19.37 6.77
C PHE A 50 -7.38 19.63 7.94
N VAL A 51 -8.68 19.61 7.68
CA VAL A 51 -9.73 19.66 8.70
C VAL A 51 -10.38 18.29 8.87
N LYS A 52 -10.88 17.99 10.07
CA LYS A 52 -11.65 16.77 10.29
C LYS A 52 -13.10 17.00 9.88
N ASP A 53 -13.61 16.16 8.98
CA ASP A 53 -15.03 16.11 8.68
C ASP A 53 -15.74 15.26 9.74
N MET A 54 -16.49 15.93 10.62
CA MET A 54 -17.16 15.26 11.74
C MET A 54 -18.35 14.42 11.30
N ASP A 55 -18.97 14.71 10.17
CA ASP A 55 -20.09 13.95 9.61
C ASP A 55 -19.63 12.60 9.04
N PHE A 56 -18.36 12.53 8.62
CA PHE A 56 -17.69 11.33 8.12
C PHE A 56 -16.61 10.80 9.06
N SER A 57 -16.82 10.99 10.37
CA SER A 57 -15.91 10.48 11.40
C SER A 57 -16.52 9.29 12.16
N THR A 58 -15.73 8.62 12.96
CA THR A 58 -16.18 7.51 13.81
C THR A 58 -15.37 7.47 15.11
N ASN A 59 -15.97 6.91 16.16
CA ASN A 59 -15.30 6.60 17.43
C ASN A 59 -14.63 5.22 17.42
N GLU A 60 -14.70 4.48 16.30
CA GLU A 60 -14.02 3.20 16.18
C GLU A 60 -12.50 3.39 16.14
N GLN A 61 -11.80 2.39 16.64
CA GLN A 61 -10.35 2.38 16.54
C GLN A 61 -9.92 2.24 15.08
N THR A 62 -9.24 3.25 14.57
CA THR A 62 -8.67 3.22 13.22
C THR A 62 -7.46 2.28 13.15
N ASN A 63 -7.22 1.73 11.99
CA ASN A 63 -6.01 0.96 11.73
C ASN A 63 -4.77 1.87 11.80
N THR A 64 -3.69 1.30 12.29
CA THR A 64 -2.41 2.02 12.36
C THR A 64 -1.83 2.24 10.95
N ILE A 65 -1.03 3.28 10.79
CA ILE A 65 -0.32 3.55 9.53
C ILE A 65 0.48 2.33 9.08
N LYS A 66 1.14 1.63 10.01
CA LYS A 66 1.88 0.41 9.69
C LYS A 66 0.98 -0.66 9.07
N GLN A 67 -0.22 -0.87 9.60
CA GLN A 67 -1.18 -1.83 9.04
C GLN A 67 -1.64 -1.41 7.64
N ILE A 68 -1.99 -0.12 7.47
CA ILE A 68 -2.50 0.43 6.21
C ILE A 68 -1.43 0.35 5.10
N THR A 69 -0.19 0.69 5.41
CA THR A 69 0.87 0.79 4.40
C THR A 69 1.60 -0.52 4.12
N SER A 70 1.50 -1.52 5.00
CA SER A 70 2.27 -2.77 4.86
C SER A 70 1.51 -3.93 4.22
N TYR A 71 0.26 -3.73 3.81
CA TYR A 71 -0.56 -4.76 3.17
C TYR A 71 -1.40 -4.14 2.05
N ASN A 72 -1.05 -4.43 0.80
CA ASN A 72 -1.59 -3.75 -0.37
C ASN A 72 -1.81 -4.72 -1.54
N ASN A 73 -2.67 -4.31 -2.47
CA ASN A 73 -2.98 -5.05 -3.71
C ASN A 73 -2.51 -4.26 -4.95
N PHE A 74 -1.32 -3.67 -4.90
CA PHE A 74 -0.76 -2.94 -6.03
C PHE A 74 0.29 -3.80 -6.74
N TYR A 75 -0.18 -4.63 -7.67
CA TYR A 75 0.62 -5.67 -8.33
C TYR A 75 1.72 -5.12 -9.24
N GLU A 76 1.61 -3.89 -9.71
CA GLU A 76 2.64 -3.19 -10.49
C GLU A 76 3.94 -3.02 -9.69
N LEU A 77 3.84 -3.01 -8.38
CA LEU A 77 5.00 -2.94 -7.47
C LEU A 77 5.43 -4.29 -6.90
N GLY A 78 4.77 -5.38 -7.31
CA GLY A 78 5.12 -6.74 -6.90
C GLY A 78 3.90 -7.60 -6.58
N SER A 79 4.04 -8.91 -6.71
CA SER A 79 2.94 -9.88 -6.55
C SER A 79 2.59 -10.18 -5.09
N GLY A 80 3.50 -9.93 -4.17
CA GLY A 80 3.28 -10.12 -2.74
C GLY A 80 2.59 -8.92 -2.09
N LYS A 81 1.72 -9.15 -1.12
CA LYS A 81 0.96 -8.09 -0.43
C LYS A 81 1.84 -7.05 0.29
N ARG A 82 3.08 -7.36 0.56
CA ARG A 82 4.06 -6.47 1.20
C ARG A 82 5.00 -5.77 0.22
N ASP A 83 5.04 -6.23 -1.02
CA ASP A 83 5.96 -5.72 -2.02
C ASP A 83 5.76 -4.22 -2.30
N PRO A 84 4.53 -3.68 -2.38
CA PRO A 84 4.32 -2.25 -2.59
C PRO A 84 4.99 -1.38 -1.54
N MET A 85 5.02 -1.82 -0.28
CA MET A 85 5.70 -1.09 0.79
C MET A 85 7.21 -0.93 0.55
N PHE A 86 7.85 -1.96 -0.01
CA PHE A 86 9.29 -1.97 -0.27
C PHE A 86 9.68 -1.34 -1.61
N ASN A 87 8.74 -1.30 -2.56
CA ASN A 87 8.99 -0.86 -3.93
C ASN A 87 8.30 0.46 -4.27
N SER A 88 7.65 1.11 -3.31
CA SER A 88 6.88 2.36 -3.54
C SER A 88 7.73 3.53 -4.03
N ASP A 89 9.03 3.52 -3.77
CA ASP A 89 9.99 4.52 -4.27
C ASP A 89 10.16 4.50 -5.81
N ARG A 90 9.76 3.40 -6.45
CA ARG A 90 9.74 3.28 -7.92
C ARG A 90 8.61 4.09 -8.54
N LEU A 91 7.55 4.39 -7.78
CA LEU A 91 6.43 5.20 -8.25
C LEU A 91 6.82 6.68 -8.22
N LYS A 92 7.01 7.26 -9.40
CA LYS A 92 7.26 8.69 -9.54
C LYS A 92 5.93 9.42 -9.50
N THR A 93 5.77 10.30 -8.53
CA THR A 93 4.54 11.08 -8.31
C THR A 93 4.73 12.56 -8.62
N ASP A 94 5.97 12.98 -8.89
CA ASP A 94 6.28 14.35 -9.27
C ASP A 94 5.66 14.68 -10.63
N GLU A 95 5.11 15.86 -10.76
CA GLU A 95 4.52 16.38 -12.01
C GLU A 95 3.30 15.58 -12.53
N TRP A 96 2.59 14.86 -11.66
CA TRP A 96 1.38 14.16 -12.06
C TRP A 96 0.31 15.12 -12.55
N THR A 97 -0.30 14.76 -13.68
CA THR A 97 -1.42 15.48 -14.26
C THR A 97 -2.68 14.62 -14.31
N LEU A 98 -3.83 15.26 -14.14
CA LEU A 98 -5.15 14.67 -14.33
C LEU A 98 -5.77 15.26 -15.59
N THR A 99 -6.08 14.42 -16.55
CA THR A 99 -6.83 14.81 -17.75
C THR A 99 -8.31 14.47 -17.55
N ILE A 100 -9.17 15.45 -17.81
CA ILE A 100 -10.62 15.28 -17.83
C ILE A 100 -11.07 15.52 -19.26
N ASP A 101 -11.59 14.48 -19.91
CA ASP A 101 -12.03 14.48 -21.31
C ASP A 101 -13.30 13.63 -21.51
N GLY A 102 -13.67 13.41 -22.77
CA GLY A 102 -14.86 12.64 -23.15
C GLY A 102 -16.14 13.47 -23.13
N LEU A 103 -17.14 13.09 -22.33
CA LEU A 103 -18.44 13.76 -22.26
C LEU A 103 -18.40 15.01 -21.36
N VAL A 104 -17.51 15.94 -21.68
CA VAL A 104 -17.34 17.24 -21.02
C VAL A 104 -17.46 18.36 -22.04
N GLU A 105 -17.88 19.54 -21.63
CA GLU A 105 -17.97 20.71 -22.53
C GLU A 105 -16.61 21.10 -23.09
N LYS A 106 -15.58 21.04 -22.24
CA LYS A 106 -14.22 21.39 -22.60
C LYS A 106 -13.23 20.48 -21.88
N PRO A 107 -12.37 19.75 -22.61
CA PRO A 107 -11.29 19.00 -22.00
C PRO A 107 -10.32 19.90 -21.25
N ILE A 108 -9.87 19.45 -20.08
CA ILE A 108 -8.91 20.16 -19.23
C ILE A 108 -7.82 19.22 -18.72
N ILE A 109 -6.64 19.78 -18.50
CA ILE A 109 -5.51 19.10 -17.85
C ILE A 109 -5.20 19.87 -16.56
N LEU A 110 -5.16 19.17 -15.44
CA LEU A 110 -4.91 19.74 -14.12
C LEU A 110 -3.64 19.12 -13.53
N ASN A 111 -2.82 19.93 -12.90
CA ASN A 111 -1.69 19.45 -12.14
C ASN A 111 -2.17 18.94 -10.76
N ALA A 112 -1.72 17.77 -10.33
CA ALA A 112 -2.16 17.14 -9.08
C ALA A 112 -1.74 17.96 -7.84
N ASP A 113 -0.54 18.53 -7.83
CA ASP A 113 -0.06 19.37 -6.72
C ASP A 113 -0.85 20.67 -6.60
N ASP A 114 -1.29 21.23 -7.73
CA ASP A 114 -2.11 22.45 -7.74
C ASP A 114 -3.52 22.18 -7.22
N LEU A 115 -4.08 21.00 -7.50
CA LEU A 115 -5.36 20.58 -6.92
C LEU A 115 -5.29 20.48 -5.40
N ILE A 116 -4.21 19.88 -4.86
CA ILE A 116 -3.99 19.77 -3.42
C ILE A 116 -3.85 21.14 -2.74
N LYS A 117 -3.29 22.13 -3.44
CA LYS A 117 -3.15 23.50 -2.94
C LYS A 117 -4.44 24.32 -3.06
N LYS A 118 -5.23 24.03 -4.10
CA LYS A 118 -6.44 24.80 -4.45
C LYS A 118 -7.60 24.53 -3.53
N TYR A 119 -7.75 23.27 -3.07
CA TYR A 119 -8.89 22.84 -2.27
C TYR A 119 -8.49 22.57 -0.83
N GLU A 120 -9.39 22.95 0.10
CA GLU A 120 -9.25 22.57 1.50
C GLU A 120 -9.34 21.03 1.60
N LEU A 121 -8.35 20.44 2.26
CA LEU A 121 -8.33 18.99 2.47
C LEU A 121 -9.07 18.66 3.76
N GLU A 122 -9.80 17.57 3.74
CA GLU A 122 -10.54 17.04 4.87
C GLU A 122 -10.16 15.59 5.16
N GLU A 123 -10.15 15.21 6.43
CA GLU A 123 -10.02 13.83 6.86
C GLU A 123 -11.42 13.23 6.99
N ARG A 124 -11.64 12.11 6.27
CA ARG A 124 -12.83 11.26 6.39
C ARG A 124 -12.45 9.85 6.77
N ILE A 125 -13.19 9.22 7.66
CA ILE A 125 -12.91 7.87 8.13
C ILE A 125 -13.91 6.89 7.51
N TYR A 126 -13.41 5.99 6.66
CA TYR A 126 -14.22 4.98 6.00
C TYR A 126 -13.84 3.56 6.42
N ARG A 127 -14.85 2.72 6.62
CA ARG A 127 -14.68 1.28 6.69
C ARG A 127 -14.47 0.74 5.28
N LEU A 128 -13.35 0.11 5.04
CA LEU A 128 -13.02 -0.55 3.79
C LEU A 128 -13.17 -2.05 3.94
N ARG A 129 -13.88 -2.70 3.03
CA ARG A 129 -13.91 -4.15 2.90
C ARG A 129 -13.43 -4.54 1.51
N CYS A 130 -12.39 -5.38 1.48
CA CYS A 130 -11.82 -5.92 0.26
C CYS A 130 -12.60 -7.17 -0.20
N VAL A 131 -12.60 -7.45 -1.51
CA VAL A 131 -13.13 -8.70 -2.07
C VAL A 131 -12.40 -9.94 -1.54
N GLU A 132 -11.17 -9.81 -1.09
CA GLU A 132 -10.38 -10.85 -0.43
C GLU A 132 -10.77 -11.06 1.05
N ALA A 133 -11.90 -10.50 1.50
CA ALA A 133 -12.50 -10.66 2.83
C ALA A 133 -11.73 -9.99 4.00
N TRP A 134 -10.69 -9.22 3.76
CA TRP A 134 -10.10 -8.38 4.80
C TRP A 134 -10.71 -6.98 4.82
N SER A 135 -10.68 -6.31 5.96
CA SER A 135 -11.26 -4.99 6.16
C SER A 135 -10.41 -4.12 7.06
N MET A 136 -10.53 -2.81 6.88
CA MET A 136 -9.84 -1.79 7.66
C MET A 136 -10.77 -0.60 7.94
N VAL A 137 -10.45 0.14 9.00
CA VAL A 137 -11.01 1.46 9.29
C VAL A 137 -9.91 2.48 9.02
N ILE A 138 -10.04 3.23 7.92
CA ILE A 138 -8.96 4.05 7.38
C ILE A 138 -9.33 5.53 7.41
N PRO A 139 -8.51 6.39 8.02
CA PRO A 139 -8.60 7.83 7.85
C PRO A 139 -7.99 8.21 6.47
N TRP A 140 -8.84 8.73 5.61
CA TRP A 140 -8.48 9.23 4.29
C TRP A 140 -8.39 10.75 4.33
N MET A 141 -7.40 11.30 3.65
CA MET A 141 -7.26 12.73 3.45
C MET A 141 -7.46 13.08 1.98
N GLY A 142 -8.31 14.04 1.69
CA GLY A 142 -8.63 14.44 0.33
C GLY A 142 -9.63 15.58 0.26
N PHE A 143 -10.19 15.81 -0.90
CA PHE A 143 -11.23 16.78 -1.15
C PHE A 143 -12.35 16.15 -2.00
N GLU A 144 -13.52 16.75 -2.01
CA GLU A 144 -14.67 16.21 -2.73
C GLU A 144 -14.50 16.31 -4.25
N LEU A 145 -14.76 15.22 -4.97
CA LEU A 145 -14.73 15.16 -6.44
C LEU A 145 -15.63 16.22 -7.09
N ARG A 146 -16.76 16.57 -6.46
CA ARG A 146 -17.66 17.63 -6.97
C ARG A 146 -16.95 18.96 -7.20
N ASN A 147 -15.89 19.24 -6.45
CA ASN A 147 -15.12 20.49 -6.60
C ASN A 147 -14.38 20.56 -7.93
N ILE A 148 -14.02 19.41 -8.50
CA ILE A 148 -13.46 19.32 -9.86
C ILE A 148 -14.56 19.40 -10.92
N ILE A 149 -15.68 18.67 -10.72
CA ILE A 149 -16.75 18.56 -11.72
C ILE A 149 -17.47 19.90 -11.96
N ARG A 150 -17.49 20.77 -10.98
CA ARG A 150 -18.19 22.07 -11.04
C ARG A 150 -17.31 23.23 -11.53
N GLN A 151 -16.14 22.95 -12.08
CA GLN A 151 -15.22 23.99 -12.60
C GLN A 151 -15.63 24.55 -13.98
#